data_73beb54655eb53b09c764f3fdcc6ff7b
#
_entry.id   73beb54655eb53b09c764f3fdcc6ff7b
#
_cell.length_a   1.000
_cell.length_b   1.000
_cell.length_c   1.000
_cell.angle_alpha   90.00
_cell.angle_beta   90.00
_cell.angle_gamma   90.00
#
_symmetry.space_group_name_H-M   'P 1'
#
loop_
_entity.id
_entity.type
_entity.pdbx_description
1 polymer ?
#
loop_
_entity_poly.entity_id
_entity_poly.type
_entity_poly.pdbx_seq_one_letter_code
_entity_poly.pdbx_strand_id
1 'polypeptide(L)'
;HFLRIGANAGDGKMACDGIREVKKNGMKCRYSMMKGYILSAKELAEEAAMLEECGLDEITIMDSAGTMMPHQVSEYISEMVKKVKIPVAFHGHNNLGLSVANALAAEEAGASVFDCGLMGMARSAGNCATELAAAVFKRLGKLEDVDLLKLLHFIDNRLAPAMAEYGYKNPVSPIDLVYGMAGCHSSFAKLFSDTAEKEKVDLYELIIKVSEIDKKAPSKELIEQIADGMK
;
A
#
# COMPACT_ATOMS: atom_id res chain seq x y z
N HIS A 1 -6.03 21.11 9.33
CA HIS A 1 -4.92 20.20 9.63
C HIS A 1 -5.47 18.80 9.92
N PHE A 2 -4.68 17.77 9.62
CA PHE A 2 -5.02 16.39 9.91
C PHE A 2 -3.79 15.60 10.39
N LEU A 3 -4.03 14.53 11.14
CA LEU A 3 -3.05 13.47 11.38
C LEU A 3 -3.52 12.18 10.71
N ARG A 4 -2.57 11.40 10.20
CA ARG A 4 -2.80 10.04 9.71
C ARG A 4 -2.14 9.06 10.69
N ILE A 5 -2.95 8.18 11.24
CA ILE A 5 -2.52 7.06 12.09
C ILE A 5 -2.51 5.81 11.20
N GLY A 6 -1.67 4.84 11.50
CA GLY A 6 -1.65 3.57 10.77
C GLY A 6 -1.21 2.42 11.64
N ALA A 7 -1.86 1.28 11.44
CA ALA A 7 -1.42 -0.01 11.97
C ALA A 7 -1.68 -1.11 10.92
N ASN A 8 -1.22 -2.34 11.18
CA ASN A 8 -1.60 -3.44 10.31
C ASN A 8 -3.11 -3.70 10.39
N ALA A 9 -3.69 -4.17 9.33
CA ALA A 9 -5.06 -4.68 9.35
C ALA A 9 -5.20 -5.75 10.45
N GLY A 10 -6.27 -5.66 11.25
CA GLY A 10 -6.51 -6.46 12.44
C GLY A 10 -5.99 -5.85 13.75
N ASP A 11 -5.18 -4.81 13.70
CA ASP A 11 -4.62 -4.14 14.88
C ASP A 11 -5.31 -2.79 15.19
N GLY A 12 -6.39 -2.42 14.48
CA GLY A 12 -7.02 -1.10 14.53
C GLY A 12 -7.56 -0.70 15.90
N LYS A 13 -7.99 -1.65 16.71
CA LYS A 13 -8.50 -1.36 18.07
C LYS A 13 -7.51 -0.55 18.91
N MET A 14 -6.20 -0.79 18.73
CA MET A 14 -5.14 -0.07 19.44
C MET A 14 -5.07 1.42 19.05
N ALA A 15 -5.60 1.80 17.89
CA ALA A 15 -5.56 3.17 17.40
C ALA A 15 -6.71 4.04 17.93
N CYS A 16 -7.75 3.47 18.53
CA CYS A 16 -8.95 4.22 18.93
C CYS A 16 -8.65 5.36 19.92
N ASP A 17 -7.77 5.16 20.86
CA ASP A 17 -7.40 6.22 21.81
C ASP A 17 -6.61 7.34 21.11
N GLY A 18 -5.73 6.99 20.18
CA GLY A 18 -5.03 7.96 19.35
C GLY A 18 -5.97 8.75 18.45
N ILE A 19 -6.98 8.10 17.85
CA ILE A 19 -8.01 8.78 17.05
C ILE A 19 -8.78 9.79 17.91
N ARG A 20 -9.26 9.36 19.08
CA ARG A 20 -9.98 10.25 20.01
C ARG A 20 -9.13 11.45 20.46
N GLU A 21 -7.83 11.23 20.72
CA GLU A 21 -6.94 12.32 21.11
C GLU A 21 -6.72 13.32 19.95
N VAL A 22 -6.57 12.85 18.71
CA VAL A 22 -6.51 13.71 17.53
C VAL A 22 -7.78 14.56 17.39
N LYS A 23 -8.95 13.93 17.54
CA LYS A 23 -10.25 14.62 17.48
C LYS A 23 -10.43 15.65 18.61
N LYS A 24 -10.02 15.31 19.82
CA LYS A 24 -10.05 16.22 20.97
C LYS A 24 -9.22 17.48 20.74
N ASN A 25 -8.14 17.38 19.96
CA ASN A 25 -7.31 18.54 19.57
C ASN A 25 -7.85 19.28 18.33
N GLY A 26 -9.09 19.06 17.90
CA GLY A 26 -9.75 19.77 16.80
C GLY A 26 -9.19 19.44 15.41
N MET A 27 -8.42 18.36 15.27
CA MET A 27 -7.87 17.93 13.99
C MET A 27 -8.74 16.85 13.33
N LYS A 28 -8.64 16.72 12.00
CA LYS A 28 -9.15 15.56 11.30
C LYS A 28 -8.21 14.38 11.53
N CYS A 29 -8.78 13.20 11.70
CA CYS A 29 -8.05 11.97 11.83
C CYS A 29 -8.27 11.09 10.60
N ARG A 30 -7.19 10.70 9.93
CA ARG A 30 -7.18 9.70 8.86
C ARG A 30 -6.51 8.43 9.37
N TYR A 31 -6.91 7.30 8.84
CA TYR A 31 -6.33 6.02 9.25
C TYR A 31 -5.92 5.18 8.04
N SER A 32 -4.79 4.50 8.15
CA SER A 32 -4.28 3.60 7.11
C SER A 32 -4.19 2.18 7.66
N MET A 33 -4.97 1.28 7.04
CA MET A 33 -4.97 -0.16 7.31
C MET A 33 -3.86 -0.80 6.48
N MET A 34 -2.65 -0.88 7.06
CA MET A 34 -1.50 -1.47 6.38
C MET A 34 -1.72 -2.96 6.15
N LYS A 35 -1.23 -3.46 4.99
CA LYS A 35 -1.37 -4.88 4.61
C LYS A 35 -2.85 -5.31 4.57
N GLY A 36 -3.74 -4.50 4.00
CA GLY A 36 -5.18 -4.77 3.97
C GLY A 36 -5.54 -6.17 3.48
N TYR A 37 -4.74 -6.76 2.61
CA TYR A 37 -4.90 -8.09 2.02
C TYR A 37 -4.71 -9.27 2.99
N ILE A 38 -4.33 -9.05 4.25
CA ILE A 38 -4.17 -10.17 5.23
C ILE A 38 -5.47 -10.56 5.92
N LEU A 39 -6.49 -9.71 5.84
CA LEU A 39 -7.85 -10.01 6.29
C LEU A 39 -8.76 -10.23 5.09
N SER A 40 -9.91 -10.84 5.29
CA SER A 40 -10.97 -10.83 4.27
C SER A 40 -11.57 -9.42 4.11
N ALA A 41 -12.19 -9.15 2.96
CA ALA A 41 -12.86 -7.88 2.70
C ALA A 41 -13.90 -7.52 3.78
N LYS A 42 -14.63 -8.53 4.27
CA LYS A 42 -15.64 -8.35 5.32
C LYS A 42 -15.03 -7.99 6.66
N GLU A 43 -13.99 -8.71 7.10
CA GLU A 43 -13.29 -8.42 8.36
C GLU A 43 -12.67 -7.03 8.34
N LEU A 44 -12.06 -6.64 7.20
CA LEU A 44 -11.49 -5.31 7.03
C LEU A 44 -12.56 -4.21 7.10
N ALA A 45 -13.74 -4.44 6.51
CA ALA A 45 -14.85 -3.50 6.59
C ALA A 45 -15.44 -3.39 8.00
N GLU A 46 -15.47 -4.48 8.77
CA GLU A 46 -15.88 -4.46 10.19
C GLU A 46 -14.89 -3.67 11.05
N GLU A 47 -13.59 -3.84 10.83
CA GLU A 47 -12.57 -3.02 11.50
C GLU A 47 -12.71 -1.54 11.15
N ALA A 48 -12.98 -1.21 9.87
CA ALA A 48 -13.21 0.17 9.41
C ALA A 48 -14.41 0.82 10.13
N ALA A 49 -15.51 0.10 10.30
CA ALA A 49 -16.69 0.59 11.01
C ALA A 49 -16.39 0.86 12.49
N MET A 50 -15.67 -0.01 13.15
CA MET A 50 -15.23 0.19 14.52
C MET A 50 -14.33 1.43 14.67
N LEU A 51 -13.44 1.68 13.71
CA LEU A 51 -12.59 2.87 13.69
C LEU A 51 -13.40 4.15 13.42
N GLU A 52 -14.41 4.10 12.55
CA GLU A 52 -15.34 5.21 12.33
C GLU A 52 -16.07 5.59 13.63
N GLU A 53 -16.53 4.60 14.42
CA GLU A 53 -17.14 4.83 15.75
C GLU A 53 -16.20 5.51 16.74
N CYS A 54 -14.88 5.33 16.58
CA CYS A 54 -13.87 6.04 17.37
C CYS A 54 -13.69 7.52 16.96
N GLY A 55 -14.36 7.99 15.89
CA GLY A 55 -14.36 9.36 15.40
C GLY A 55 -13.46 9.61 14.20
N LEU A 56 -13.12 8.58 13.44
CA LEU A 56 -12.30 8.69 12.23
C LEU A 56 -13.01 9.51 11.13
N ASP A 57 -12.25 10.29 10.37
CA ASP A 57 -12.78 11.12 9.26
C ASP A 57 -12.50 10.53 7.86
N GLU A 58 -11.55 9.62 7.70
CA GLU A 58 -11.18 8.98 6.42
C GLU A 58 -10.41 7.69 6.69
N ILE A 59 -10.68 6.65 5.92
CA ILE A 59 -10.00 5.37 6.04
C ILE A 59 -9.37 4.93 4.73
N THR A 60 -8.12 4.46 4.80
CA THR A 60 -7.33 4.01 3.64
C THR A 60 -7.07 2.52 3.73
N ILE A 61 -7.40 1.78 2.67
CA ILE A 61 -6.86 0.42 2.44
C ILE A 61 -5.48 0.55 1.83
N MET A 62 -4.49 -0.13 2.41
CA MET A 62 -3.13 -0.17 1.85
C MET A 62 -2.80 -1.55 1.30
N ASP A 63 -2.57 -1.62 0.00
CA ASP A 63 -1.87 -2.73 -0.63
C ASP A 63 -0.35 -2.54 -0.46
N SER A 64 0.11 -2.84 0.76
CA SER A 64 1.49 -2.56 1.19
C SER A 64 2.57 -3.39 0.50
N ALA A 65 2.21 -4.46 -0.18
CA ALA A 65 3.12 -5.32 -0.94
C ALA A 65 2.89 -5.23 -2.46
N GLY A 66 1.90 -4.47 -2.92
CA GLY A 66 1.54 -4.38 -4.33
C GLY A 66 1.10 -5.73 -4.91
N THR A 67 0.34 -6.52 -4.12
CA THR A 67 -0.03 -7.92 -4.42
C THR A 67 -1.48 -8.09 -4.85
N MET A 68 -2.34 -7.09 -4.60
CA MET A 68 -3.76 -7.20 -4.89
C MET A 68 -4.05 -7.13 -6.39
N MET A 69 -4.99 -7.98 -6.83
CA MET A 69 -5.56 -7.93 -8.16
C MET A 69 -6.71 -6.91 -8.22
N PRO A 70 -7.02 -6.32 -9.39
CA PRO A 70 -8.08 -5.32 -9.50
C PRO A 70 -9.44 -5.78 -8.97
N HIS A 71 -9.83 -7.04 -9.23
CA HIS A 71 -11.08 -7.60 -8.72
C HIS A 71 -11.11 -7.71 -7.19
N GLN A 72 -9.96 -8.03 -6.57
CA GLN A 72 -9.84 -8.04 -5.11
C GLN A 72 -9.98 -6.63 -4.55
N VAL A 73 -9.31 -5.64 -5.15
CA VAL A 73 -9.45 -4.24 -4.74
C VAL A 73 -10.92 -3.80 -4.82
N SER A 74 -11.62 -4.13 -5.92
CA SER A 74 -13.05 -3.83 -6.07
C SER A 74 -13.89 -4.46 -4.97
N GLU A 75 -13.64 -5.72 -4.61
CA GLU A 75 -14.34 -6.41 -3.53
C GLU A 75 -14.13 -5.70 -2.18
N TYR A 76 -12.86 -5.44 -1.82
CA TYR A 76 -12.51 -4.82 -0.54
C TYR A 76 -13.08 -3.41 -0.40
N ILE A 77 -12.95 -2.59 -1.43
CA ILE A 77 -13.50 -1.23 -1.44
C ILE A 77 -15.03 -1.27 -1.37
N SER A 78 -15.69 -2.12 -2.16
CA SER A 78 -17.16 -2.25 -2.16
C SER A 78 -17.70 -2.65 -0.78
N GLU A 79 -17.07 -3.61 -0.11
CA GLU A 79 -17.50 -4.00 1.24
C GLU A 79 -17.30 -2.87 2.25
N MET A 80 -16.20 -2.14 2.13
CA MET A 80 -15.92 -1.02 3.02
C MET A 80 -16.89 0.14 2.81
N VAL A 81 -17.13 0.56 1.57
CA VAL A 81 -18.08 1.64 1.22
C VAL A 81 -19.52 1.34 1.68
N LYS A 82 -19.93 0.06 1.66
CA LYS A 82 -21.24 -0.34 2.22
C LYS A 82 -21.30 -0.20 3.74
N LYS A 83 -20.16 -0.32 4.42
CA LYS A 83 -20.11 -0.43 5.87
C LYS A 83 -19.87 0.89 6.59
N VAL A 84 -19.10 1.82 5.99
CA VAL A 84 -18.76 3.11 6.58
C VAL A 84 -19.38 4.27 5.80
N LYS A 85 -19.53 5.43 6.46
CA LYS A 85 -20.05 6.67 5.86
C LYS A 85 -18.94 7.67 5.52
N ILE A 86 -17.75 7.48 6.09
CA ILE A 86 -16.58 8.31 5.83
C ILE A 86 -15.95 7.96 4.48
N PRO A 87 -15.21 8.90 3.86
CA PRO A 87 -14.47 8.62 2.64
C PRO A 87 -13.55 7.40 2.76
N VAL A 88 -13.62 6.53 1.76
CA VAL A 88 -12.72 5.38 1.61
C VAL A 88 -11.62 5.76 0.62
N ALA A 89 -10.39 5.54 1.03
CA ALA A 89 -9.18 5.79 0.26
C ALA A 89 -8.46 4.48 -0.12
N PHE A 90 -7.72 4.53 -1.22
CA PHE A 90 -6.86 3.44 -1.66
C PHE A 90 -5.40 3.89 -1.78
N HIS A 91 -4.49 3.06 -1.28
CA HIS A 91 -3.05 3.21 -1.41
C HIS A 91 -2.45 1.91 -1.96
N GLY A 92 -1.93 1.94 -3.18
CA GLY A 92 -1.38 0.77 -3.85
C GLY A 92 0.10 0.90 -4.15
N HIS A 93 0.90 -0.07 -3.69
CA HIS A 93 2.26 -0.29 -4.18
C HIS A 93 2.25 -0.94 -5.57
N ASN A 94 3.37 -0.79 -6.30
CA ASN A 94 3.45 -1.16 -7.72
C ASN A 94 4.23 -2.46 -8.00
N ASN A 95 4.37 -3.34 -7.01
CA ASN A 95 5.23 -4.52 -7.11
C ASN A 95 4.83 -5.47 -8.25
N LEU A 96 3.55 -5.64 -8.51
CA LEU A 96 3.05 -6.40 -9.66
C LEU A 96 2.77 -5.55 -10.91
N GLY A 97 3.11 -4.26 -10.90
CA GLY A 97 2.85 -3.36 -12.02
C GLY A 97 1.37 -2.97 -12.18
N LEU A 98 0.52 -3.21 -11.16
CA LEU A 98 -0.93 -3.04 -11.24
C LEU A 98 -1.46 -1.82 -10.48
N SER A 99 -0.60 -0.98 -9.91
CA SER A 99 -1.02 0.09 -9.00
C SER A 99 -2.06 1.05 -9.61
N VAL A 100 -1.90 1.42 -10.89
CA VAL A 100 -2.85 2.30 -11.60
C VAL A 100 -4.15 1.56 -11.91
N ALA A 101 -4.06 0.29 -12.35
CA ALA A 101 -5.24 -0.54 -12.59
C ALA A 101 -6.03 -0.76 -11.28
N ASN A 102 -5.34 -0.97 -10.17
CA ASN A 102 -5.93 -1.09 -8.85
C ASN A 102 -6.58 0.22 -8.38
N ALA A 103 -5.95 1.38 -8.64
CA ALA A 103 -6.56 2.67 -8.35
C ALA A 103 -7.86 2.90 -9.14
N LEU A 104 -7.88 2.49 -10.41
CA LEU A 104 -9.09 2.54 -11.23
C LEU A 104 -10.18 1.62 -10.68
N ALA A 105 -9.84 0.36 -10.36
CA ALA A 105 -10.77 -0.60 -9.78
C ALA A 105 -11.32 -0.13 -8.41
N ALA A 106 -10.50 0.53 -7.60
CA ALA A 106 -10.91 1.13 -6.35
C ALA A 106 -11.91 2.27 -6.56
N GLU A 107 -11.66 3.13 -7.55
CA GLU A 107 -12.55 4.24 -7.90
C GLU A 107 -13.92 3.75 -8.39
N GLU A 108 -13.94 2.78 -9.29
CA GLU A 108 -15.15 2.15 -9.80
C GLU A 108 -15.97 1.48 -8.67
N ALA A 109 -15.29 0.99 -7.63
CA ALA A 109 -15.92 0.39 -6.46
C ALA A 109 -16.35 1.39 -5.38
N GLY A 110 -16.06 2.71 -5.56
CA GLY A 110 -16.53 3.79 -4.71
C GLY A 110 -15.49 4.43 -3.81
N ALA A 111 -14.20 4.14 -3.98
CA ALA A 111 -13.15 4.93 -3.33
C ALA A 111 -13.14 6.35 -3.89
N SER A 112 -12.93 7.32 -3.00
CA SER A 112 -12.95 8.76 -3.36
C SER A 112 -11.61 9.46 -3.14
N VAL A 113 -10.64 8.80 -2.54
CA VAL A 113 -9.31 9.33 -2.24
C VAL A 113 -8.24 8.33 -2.69
N PHE A 114 -7.18 8.83 -3.33
CA PHE A 114 -6.09 8.00 -3.85
C PHE A 114 -4.75 8.55 -3.38
N ASP A 115 -3.99 7.72 -2.66
CA ASP A 115 -2.62 8.04 -2.28
C ASP A 115 -1.68 7.67 -3.43
N CYS A 116 -1.12 8.68 -4.08
CA CYS A 116 -0.18 8.52 -5.17
C CYS A 116 1.14 9.22 -4.84
N GLY A 117 2.21 8.84 -5.50
CA GLY A 117 3.49 9.52 -5.44
C GLY A 117 3.93 10.06 -6.81
N LEU A 118 4.51 11.25 -6.88
CA LEU A 118 5.12 11.73 -8.12
C LEU A 118 6.20 10.75 -8.57
N MET A 119 6.20 10.38 -9.86
CA MET A 119 7.08 9.35 -10.43
C MET A 119 6.97 8.00 -9.72
N GLY A 120 5.90 7.76 -8.95
CA GLY A 120 5.75 6.58 -8.12
C GLY A 120 6.77 6.47 -6.99
N MET A 121 7.42 7.58 -6.60
CA MET A 121 8.50 7.56 -5.61
C MET A 121 8.05 6.99 -4.27
N ALA A 122 8.58 5.83 -3.93
CA ALA A 122 8.38 5.16 -2.64
C ALA A 122 9.44 4.04 -2.51
N ARG A 123 9.41 3.33 -1.39
CA ARG A 123 10.21 2.11 -1.25
C ARG A 123 9.71 1.00 -2.20
N SER A 124 10.50 -0.07 -2.33
CA SER A 124 10.21 -1.23 -3.18
C SER A 124 10.00 -0.81 -4.63
N ALA A 125 8.97 -1.31 -5.30
CA ALA A 125 8.62 -0.96 -6.68
C ALA A 125 7.89 0.39 -6.83
N GLY A 126 7.83 1.17 -5.76
CA GLY A 126 7.12 2.45 -5.75
C GLY A 126 5.63 2.33 -5.47
N ASN A 127 4.96 3.48 -5.47
CA ASN A 127 3.51 3.62 -5.35
C ASN A 127 2.85 3.80 -6.72
N CYS A 128 1.53 3.90 -6.73
CA CYS A 128 0.79 4.44 -7.87
C CYS A 128 1.37 5.81 -8.25
N ALA A 129 1.85 5.95 -9.48
CA ALA A 129 2.42 7.21 -9.95
C ALA A 129 1.31 8.25 -10.17
N THR A 130 1.45 9.42 -9.57
CA THR A 130 0.44 10.50 -9.61
C THR A 130 0.10 10.90 -11.05
N GLU A 131 1.11 11.09 -11.89
CA GLU A 131 0.93 11.48 -13.28
C GLU A 131 0.22 10.42 -14.12
N LEU A 132 0.47 9.13 -13.85
CA LEU A 132 -0.20 8.03 -14.54
C LEU A 132 -1.66 7.90 -14.10
N ALA A 133 -1.93 7.94 -12.80
CA ALA A 133 -3.29 7.94 -12.28
C ALA A 133 -4.09 9.14 -12.79
N ALA A 134 -3.50 10.34 -12.75
CA ALA A 134 -4.14 11.55 -13.25
C ALA A 134 -4.45 11.46 -14.76
N ALA A 135 -3.53 10.91 -15.56
CA ALA A 135 -3.77 10.71 -16.99
C ALA A 135 -4.94 9.74 -17.25
N VAL A 136 -5.01 8.61 -16.52
CA VAL A 136 -6.08 7.63 -16.63
C VAL A 136 -7.42 8.25 -16.23
N PHE A 137 -7.50 8.91 -15.06
CA PHE A 137 -8.73 9.53 -14.60
C PHE A 137 -9.22 10.67 -15.51
N LYS A 138 -8.30 11.47 -16.07
CA LYS A 138 -8.68 12.48 -17.09
C LYS A 138 -9.28 11.86 -18.35
N ARG A 139 -8.78 10.72 -18.82
CA ARG A 139 -9.39 9.99 -19.95
C ARG A 139 -10.81 9.50 -19.66
N LEU A 140 -11.15 9.34 -18.38
CA LEU A 140 -12.50 8.98 -17.91
C LEU A 140 -13.38 10.19 -17.60
N GLY A 141 -12.95 11.41 -17.98
CA GLY A 141 -13.68 12.65 -17.70
C GLY A 141 -13.66 13.10 -16.24
N LYS A 142 -12.67 12.64 -15.48
CA LYS A 142 -12.48 13.00 -14.08
C LYS A 142 -11.24 13.90 -13.92
N LEU A 143 -11.08 14.56 -12.76
CA LEU A 143 -9.96 15.45 -12.47
C LEU A 143 -9.80 16.58 -13.51
N GLU A 144 -10.91 17.17 -13.95
CA GLU A 144 -10.90 18.25 -14.97
C GLU A 144 -10.06 19.45 -14.54
N ASP A 145 -10.07 19.79 -13.25
CA ASP A 145 -9.32 20.89 -12.67
C ASP A 145 -7.80 20.64 -12.56
N VAL A 146 -7.35 19.42 -12.83
CA VAL A 146 -5.92 19.07 -12.77
C VAL A 146 -5.25 19.44 -14.09
N ASP A 147 -4.31 20.36 -14.06
CA ASP A 147 -3.46 20.67 -15.19
C ASP A 147 -2.34 19.62 -15.34
N LEU A 148 -2.69 18.55 -16.07
CA LEU A 148 -1.78 17.42 -16.28
C LEU A 148 -0.52 17.83 -17.05
N LEU A 149 -0.64 18.73 -18.04
CA LEU A 149 0.54 19.15 -18.82
C LEU A 149 1.53 19.93 -17.95
N LYS A 150 1.03 20.79 -17.08
CA LYS A 150 1.89 21.50 -16.12
C LYS A 150 2.57 20.53 -15.15
N LEU A 151 1.88 19.49 -14.69
CA LEU A 151 2.43 18.42 -13.86
C LEU A 151 3.55 17.67 -14.60
N LEU A 152 3.32 17.28 -15.86
CA LEU A 152 4.30 16.57 -16.67
C LEU A 152 5.54 17.43 -16.95
N HIS A 153 5.37 18.71 -17.28
CA HIS A 153 6.49 19.64 -17.44
C HIS A 153 7.27 19.83 -16.15
N PHE A 154 6.61 19.87 -15.00
CA PHE A 154 7.32 19.93 -13.72
C PHE A 154 8.15 18.66 -13.48
N ILE A 155 7.57 17.49 -13.75
CA ILE A 155 8.29 16.22 -13.61
C ILE A 155 9.50 16.18 -14.53
N ASP A 156 9.33 16.48 -15.81
CA ASP A 156 10.36 16.37 -16.84
C ASP A 156 11.49 17.38 -16.62
N ASN A 157 11.14 18.64 -16.33
CA ASN A 157 12.12 19.73 -16.28
C ASN A 157 12.73 19.99 -14.89
N ARG A 158 12.15 19.43 -13.82
CA ARG A 158 12.59 19.70 -12.45
C ARG A 158 12.79 18.45 -11.62
N LEU A 159 11.75 17.63 -11.51
CA LEU A 159 11.76 16.53 -10.56
C LEU A 159 12.66 15.37 -11.03
N ALA A 160 12.51 14.93 -12.26
CA ALA A 160 13.30 13.81 -12.79
C ALA A 160 14.81 14.13 -12.83
N PRO A 161 15.28 15.31 -13.28
CA PRO A 161 16.68 15.67 -13.18
C PRO A 161 17.20 15.69 -11.74
N ALA A 162 16.45 16.28 -10.81
CA ALA A 162 16.84 16.30 -9.39
C ALA A 162 16.94 14.91 -8.79
N MET A 163 16.00 14.03 -9.11
CA MET A 163 15.98 12.66 -8.58
C MET A 163 17.04 11.76 -9.22
N ALA A 164 17.47 12.06 -10.46
CA ALA A 164 18.55 11.35 -11.12
C ALA A 164 19.89 11.51 -10.37
N GLU A 165 20.12 12.65 -9.73
CA GLU A 165 21.32 12.91 -8.91
C GLU A 165 21.39 11.96 -7.70
N TYR A 166 20.24 11.50 -7.20
CA TYR A 166 20.15 10.52 -6.12
C TYR A 166 20.08 9.08 -6.62
N GLY A 167 20.29 8.85 -7.92
CA GLY A 167 20.24 7.53 -8.52
C GLY A 167 18.84 6.90 -8.54
N TYR A 168 17.78 7.70 -8.38
CA TYR A 168 16.42 7.19 -8.41
C TYR A 168 16.09 6.58 -9.78
N LYS A 169 15.70 5.34 -9.75
CA LYS A 169 15.17 4.58 -10.90
C LYS A 169 13.82 4.02 -10.50
N ASN A 170 12.86 4.09 -11.39
CA ASN A 170 11.53 3.52 -11.17
C ASN A 170 11.24 2.33 -12.12
N PRO A 171 11.99 1.24 -12.07
CA PRO A 171 11.58 -0.03 -12.63
C PRO A 171 11.26 -1.01 -11.50
N VAL A 172 10.24 -1.82 -11.68
CA VAL A 172 10.02 -3.00 -10.86
C VAL A 172 11.24 -3.92 -11.04
N SER A 173 12.01 -4.13 -9.97
CA SER A 173 13.14 -5.05 -9.99
C SER A 173 12.67 -6.51 -9.77
N PRO A 174 13.47 -7.53 -10.13
CA PRO A 174 13.11 -8.93 -9.87
C PRO A 174 12.75 -9.21 -8.41
N ILE A 175 13.48 -8.64 -7.47
CA ILE A 175 13.19 -8.84 -6.04
C ILE A 175 11.88 -8.14 -5.62
N ASP A 176 11.55 -6.97 -6.18
CA ASP A 176 10.28 -6.30 -5.93
C ASP A 176 9.11 -7.13 -6.44
N LEU A 177 9.30 -7.80 -7.58
CA LEU A 177 8.31 -8.72 -8.13
C LEU A 177 8.08 -9.92 -7.20
N VAL A 178 9.15 -10.48 -6.63
CA VAL A 178 9.05 -11.59 -5.67
C VAL A 178 8.29 -11.17 -4.43
N TYR A 179 8.57 -9.99 -3.86
CA TYR A 179 7.81 -9.45 -2.73
C TYR A 179 6.32 -9.28 -3.06
N GLY A 180 6.01 -8.77 -4.25
CA GLY A 180 4.63 -8.63 -4.73
C GLY A 180 3.93 -9.98 -4.88
N MET A 181 4.57 -10.96 -5.51
CA MET A 181 4.03 -12.31 -5.68
C MET A 181 3.78 -13.01 -4.33
N ALA A 182 4.74 -12.93 -3.42
CA ALA A 182 4.66 -13.54 -2.09
C ALA A 182 3.70 -12.80 -1.13
N GLY A 183 3.33 -11.56 -1.43
CA GLY A 183 2.57 -10.71 -0.53
C GLY A 183 3.35 -10.26 0.71
N CYS A 184 4.67 -10.30 0.65
CA CYS A 184 5.56 -9.93 1.75
C CYS A 184 5.97 -8.46 1.69
N HIS A 185 5.90 -7.78 2.83
CA HIS A 185 6.28 -6.37 2.89
C HIS A 185 7.80 -6.18 2.90
N SER A 186 8.31 -5.26 2.07
CA SER A 186 9.75 -4.99 1.92
C SER A 186 10.47 -4.49 3.19
N SER A 187 9.77 -4.25 4.29
CA SER A 187 10.40 -3.93 5.59
C SER A 187 11.27 -5.08 6.13
N PHE A 188 11.05 -6.30 5.66
CA PHE A 188 11.83 -7.48 6.05
C PHE A 188 13.00 -7.77 5.09
N ALA A 189 13.21 -6.96 4.06
CA ALA A 189 14.19 -7.22 2.99
C ALA A 189 15.60 -7.49 3.53
N LYS A 190 16.06 -6.68 4.49
CA LYS A 190 17.39 -6.88 5.09
C LYS A 190 17.50 -8.21 5.83
N LEU A 191 16.48 -8.59 6.58
CA LEU A 191 16.46 -9.84 7.34
C LEU A 191 16.48 -11.06 6.41
N PHE A 192 15.70 -11.04 5.32
CA PHE A 192 15.74 -12.09 4.32
C PHE A 192 17.09 -12.18 3.62
N SER A 193 17.66 -11.05 3.19
CA SER A 193 18.94 -11.01 2.50
C SER A 193 20.08 -11.53 3.39
N ASP A 194 20.18 -11.03 4.64
CA ASP A 194 21.20 -11.46 5.59
C ASP A 194 21.10 -12.96 5.89
N THR A 195 19.86 -13.50 6.00
CA THR A 195 19.66 -14.93 6.28
C THR A 195 19.98 -15.79 5.06
N ALA A 196 19.53 -15.40 3.86
CA ALA A 196 19.81 -16.14 2.64
C ALA A 196 21.32 -16.22 2.36
N GLU A 197 22.07 -15.13 2.56
CA GLU A 197 23.51 -15.09 2.42
C GLU A 197 24.21 -16.00 3.43
N LYS A 198 23.82 -15.90 4.71
CA LYS A 198 24.39 -16.70 5.82
C LYS A 198 24.18 -18.20 5.58
N GLU A 199 22.97 -18.60 5.23
CA GLU A 199 22.57 -20.01 5.08
C GLU A 199 22.85 -20.56 3.67
N LYS A 200 23.26 -19.69 2.74
CA LYS A 200 23.58 -20.00 1.32
C LYS A 200 22.40 -20.63 0.58
N VAL A 201 21.20 -20.09 0.79
CA VAL A 201 19.97 -20.50 0.13
C VAL A 201 19.49 -19.42 -0.86
N ASP A 202 18.63 -19.82 -1.80
CA ASP A 202 18.05 -18.87 -2.75
C ASP A 202 17.12 -17.87 -2.03
N LEU A 203 17.40 -16.58 -2.22
CA LEU A 203 16.65 -15.50 -1.57
C LEU A 203 15.19 -15.47 -2.01
N TYR A 204 14.92 -15.73 -3.28
CA TYR A 204 13.56 -15.65 -3.83
C TYR A 204 12.69 -16.78 -3.29
N GLU A 205 13.22 -18.00 -3.28
CA GLU A 205 12.54 -19.15 -2.69
C GLU A 205 12.30 -18.96 -1.19
N LEU A 206 13.28 -18.41 -0.47
CA LEU A 206 13.14 -18.15 0.98
C LEU A 206 12.00 -17.18 1.27
N ILE A 207 11.91 -16.08 0.51
CA ILE A 207 10.81 -15.11 0.67
C ILE A 207 9.46 -15.78 0.42
N ILE A 208 9.34 -16.57 -0.65
CA ILE A 208 8.08 -17.24 -1.02
C ILE A 208 7.67 -18.22 0.08
N LYS A 209 8.57 -19.15 0.47
CA LYS A 209 8.27 -20.19 1.47
C LYS A 209 7.90 -19.63 2.84
N VAL A 210 8.61 -18.62 3.31
CA VAL A 210 8.28 -17.95 4.58
C VAL A 210 6.94 -17.26 4.50
N SER A 211 6.65 -16.60 3.38
CA SER A 211 5.40 -15.86 3.18
C SER A 211 4.16 -16.75 3.07
N GLU A 212 4.33 -18.02 2.68
CA GLU A 212 3.25 -19.02 2.75
C GLU A 212 2.79 -19.30 4.18
N ILE A 213 3.68 -19.12 5.15
CA ILE A 213 3.42 -19.35 6.59
C ILE A 213 3.01 -18.04 7.27
N ASP A 214 3.83 -17.01 7.17
CA ASP A 214 3.56 -15.70 7.73
C ASP A 214 4.07 -14.58 6.80
N LYS A 215 3.16 -13.89 6.16
CA LYS A 215 3.43 -12.68 5.34
C LYS A 215 3.18 -11.36 6.07
N LYS A 216 2.57 -11.41 7.27
CA LYS A 216 2.28 -10.22 8.06
C LYS A 216 3.52 -9.70 8.79
N ALA A 217 4.17 -10.58 9.54
CA ALA A 217 5.27 -10.20 10.41
C ALA A 217 6.21 -11.41 10.67
N PRO A 218 6.85 -11.95 9.60
CA PRO A 218 7.69 -13.12 9.76
C PRO A 218 8.80 -12.85 10.77
N SER A 219 8.92 -13.73 11.77
CA SER A 219 9.95 -13.60 12.77
C SER A 219 11.31 -14.06 12.23
N LYS A 220 12.37 -13.61 12.87
CA LYS A 220 13.72 -14.04 12.51
C LYS A 220 13.87 -15.57 12.63
N GLU A 221 13.31 -16.15 13.67
CA GLU A 221 13.36 -17.59 13.96
C GLU A 221 12.65 -18.39 12.84
N LEU A 222 11.49 -17.91 12.35
CA LEU A 222 10.79 -18.54 11.25
C LEU A 222 11.63 -18.49 9.96
N ILE A 223 12.23 -17.36 9.63
CA ILE A 223 13.05 -17.20 8.44
C ILE A 223 14.29 -18.11 8.50
N GLU A 224 14.98 -18.16 9.64
CA GLU A 224 16.14 -19.04 9.85
C GLU A 224 15.75 -20.52 9.79
N GLN A 225 14.61 -20.92 10.37
CA GLN A 225 14.11 -22.29 10.34
C GLN A 225 13.79 -22.75 8.90
N ILE A 226 13.14 -21.91 8.10
CA ILE A 226 12.82 -22.24 6.71
C ILE A 226 14.11 -22.32 5.87
N ALA A 227 15.03 -21.37 6.06
CA ALA A 227 16.32 -21.39 5.38
C ALA A 227 17.12 -22.67 5.69
N ASP A 228 17.10 -23.14 6.93
CA ASP A 228 17.78 -24.40 7.30
C ASP A 228 17.15 -25.63 6.63
N GLY A 229 15.82 -25.63 6.46
CA GLY A 229 15.10 -26.68 5.75
C GLY A 229 15.24 -26.65 4.22
N MET A 230 15.91 -25.65 3.66
CA MET A 230 16.16 -25.52 2.20
C MET A 230 17.53 -26.06 1.77
N LYS A 231 18.39 -26.45 2.69
CA LYS A 231 19.71 -27.08 2.42
C LYS A 231 19.56 -28.52 2.00
#